data_f9ff877aefce48b968b69103866b2168
#
_entry.id   f9ff877aefce48b968b69103866b2168
#
_cell.length_a   1.000
_cell.length_b   1.000
_cell.length_c   1.000
_cell.angle_alpha   90.00
_cell.angle_beta   90.00
_cell.angle_gamma   90.00
#
_symmetry.space_group_name_H-M   'P 1'
#
loop_
_entity.id
_entity.type
_entity.pdbx_description
1 polymer ?
#
loop_
_entity_poly.entity_id
_entity_poly.type
_entity_poly.pdbx_seq_one_letter_code
_entity_poly.pdbx_strand_id
1 'polypeptide(L)'
;ICQKHRCIIGFACLFGPFMLFSANFLPAPLFNIVNRKNNARIARWIVEQAAALDFKNYIHLIDTDIYRSRYLKEYIHPSVSIYYRRDYVIGEAYWRRHGTRLEPELAASADLVLANSTRFAAELQAYNPHTYPIETGVNLKLYNPAKKYETPGDMQDIPRPIIGYMGTINSTRLDGDLLYQIISQRPDYSFVFTGPEDDIFRRNRIHSLKNAYFTGQKKVDELPA
;
A
#
# COMPACT_ATOMS: atom_id res chain seq x y z
N ILE A 1 28.95 -0.11 0.84
CA ILE A 1 28.66 -1.25 -0.09
C ILE A 1 27.75 -0.82 -1.25
N CYS A 2 27.28 0.44 -1.28
CA CYS A 2 26.30 0.91 -2.28
C CYS A 2 26.89 1.69 -3.47
N GLN A 3 28.19 1.58 -3.77
CA GLN A 3 28.83 2.35 -4.84
C GLN A 3 28.87 1.69 -6.22
N LYS A 4 28.41 0.44 -6.39
CA LYS A 4 28.45 -0.27 -7.68
C LYS A 4 27.09 -0.69 -8.28
N HIS A 5 25.98 -0.53 -7.56
CA HIS A 5 24.66 -0.88 -8.08
C HIS A 5 23.73 0.34 -7.95
N ARG A 6 23.38 0.95 -9.06
CA ARG A 6 22.32 1.95 -9.10
C ARG A 6 20.98 1.19 -9.00
N CYS A 7 20.25 1.40 -7.90
CA CYS A 7 18.88 0.86 -7.76
C CYS A 7 17.93 1.79 -8.50
N ILE A 8 17.15 1.24 -9.44
CA ILE A 8 15.93 1.90 -9.92
C ILE A 8 14.83 1.49 -8.94
N ILE A 9 14.46 2.38 -8.03
CA ILE A 9 13.16 2.29 -7.36
C ILE A 9 12.17 2.91 -8.32
N GLY A 10 11.67 2.10 -9.27
CA GLY A 10 10.62 2.54 -10.16
C GLY A 10 9.29 2.45 -9.46
N PHE A 11 8.84 3.54 -8.84
CA PHE A 11 7.41 3.75 -8.64
C PHE A 11 6.79 3.88 -10.03
N ALA A 12 6.28 2.78 -10.56
CA ALA A 12 5.49 2.81 -11.78
C ALA A 12 4.08 3.34 -11.50
N CYS A 13 3.97 4.52 -10.86
CA CYS A 13 2.84 5.41 -11.06
C CYS A 13 3.07 6.15 -12.38
N LEU A 14 3.12 5.40 -13.47
CA LEU A 14 3.34 5.95 -14.79
C LEU A 14 2.00 6.18 -15.47
N PHE A 15 1.51 7.40 -15.34
CA PHE A 15 0.71 8.02 -16.38
C PHE A 15 1.66 8.41 -17.52
N GLY A 16 2.24 7.40 -18.19
CA GLY A 16 2.93 7.57 -19.44
C GLY A 16 1.95 7.44 -20.61
N PRO A 17 2.37 7.75 -21.86
CA PRO A 17 1.51 7.76 -23.04
C PRO A 17 0.99 6.38 -23.47
N PHE A 18 0.98 5.40 -22.56
CA PHE A 18 0.56 4.03 -22.86
C PHE A 18 -0.88 3.80 -22.44
N MET A 19 -1.77 3.62 -23.42
CA MET A 19 -3.06 2.99 -23.17
C MET A 19 -2.83 1.53 -22.72
N LEU A 20 -2.87 1.31 -21.40
CA LEU A 20 -2.98 -0.03 -20.85
C LEU A 20 -4.45 -0.44 -20.92
N PHE A 21 -4.72 -1.57 -21.55
CA PHE A 21 -6.07 -2.09 -21.61
C PHE A 21 -6.45 -2.64 -20.23
N SER A 22 -7.49 -2.08 -19.62
CA SER A 22 -8.10 -2.70 -18.45
C SER A 22 -8.76 -4.00 -18.87
N ALA A 23 -8.26 -5.11 -18.38
CA ALA A 23 -8.71 -6.45 -18.78
C ALA A 23 -9.31 -7.22 -17.60
N ASN A 24 -9.49 -6.57 -16.45
CA ASN A 24 -9.89 -7.25 -15.22
C ASN A 24 -11.26 -7.94 -15.31
N PHE A 25 -12.16 -7.46 -16.16
CA PHE A 25 -13.47 -8.07 -16.41
C PHE A 25 -13.42 -9.33 -17.27
N LEU A 26 -12.31 -9.60 -17.97
CA LEU A 26 -12.17 -10.73 -18.86
C LEU A 26 -12.02 -12.05 -18.10
N PRO A 27 -12.45 -13.18 -18.69
CA PRO A 27 -12.07 -14.52 -18.21
C PRO A 27 -10.56 -14.70 -18.16
N ALA A 28 -10.07 -15.58 -17.26
CA ALA A 28 -8.64 -15.74 -17.01
C ALA A 28 -7.76 -15.98 -18.27
N PRO A 29 -8.16 -16.79 -19.27
CA PRO A 29 -7.35 -16.98 -20.48
C PRO A 29 -7.17 -15.69 -21.28
N LEU A 30 -8.24 -14.93 -21.51
CA LEU A 30 -8.18 -13.67 -22.24
C LEU A 30 -7.47 -12.58 -21.43
N PHE A 31 -7.70 -12.54 -20.13
CA PHE A 31 -6.96 -11.67 -19.22
C PHE A 31 -5.45 -11.90 -19.35
N ASN A 32 -4.99 -13.14 -19.34
CA ASN A 32 -3.56 -13.46 -19.43
C ASN A 32 -2.94 -12.97 -20.73
N ILE A 33 -3.65 -13.12 -21.87
CA ILE A 33 -3.16 -12.62 -23.16
C ILE A 33 -2.99 -11.11 -23.14
N VAL A 34 -4.00 -10.38 -22.66
CA VAL A 34 -3.95 -8.91 -22.57
C VAL A 34 -2.90 -8.47 -21.56
N ASN A 35 -2.84 -9.13 -20.40
CA ASN A 35 -1.88 -8.82 -19.35
C ASN A 35 -0.42 -9.02 -19.82
N ARG A 36 -0.15 -10.11 -20.55
CA ARG A 36 1.17 -10.37 -21.11
C ARG A 36 1.57 -9.30 -22.15
N LYS A 37 0.63 -8.87 -23.00
CA LYS A 37 0.85 -7.77 -23.95
C LYS A 37 1.13 -6.43 -23.23
N ASN A 38 0.39 -6.13 -22.17
CA ASN A 38 0.60 -4.93 -21.35
C ASN A 38 1.98 -4.96 -20.67
N ASN A 39 2.35 -6.09 -20.09
CA ASN A 39 3.67 -6.25 -19.45
C ASN A 39 4.81 -6.09 -20.48
N ALA A 40 4.68 -6.67 -21.69
CA ALA A 40 5.68 -6.49 -22.74
C ALA A 40 5.84 -5.02 -23.17
N ARG A 41 4.76 -4.24 -23.21
CA ARG A 41 4.82 -2.80 -23.50
C ARG A 41 5.52 -2.03 -22.39
N ILE A 42 5.16 -2.30 -21.13
CA ILE A 42 5.79 -1.70 -19.95
C ILE A 42 7.29 -2.03 -19.94
N ALA A 43 7.63 -3.30 -20.18
CA ALA A 43 9.01 -3.75 -20.20
C ALA A 43 9.86 -3.04 -21.26
N ARG A 44 9.32 -2.87 -22.48
CA ARG A 44 10.01 -2.13 -23.54
C ARG A 44 10.36 -0.71 -23.08
N TRP A 45 9.39 -0.01 -22.52
CA TRP A 45 9.61 1.32 -22.02
C TRP A 45 10.65 1.35 -20.85
N ILE A 46 10.58 0.40 -19.91
CA ILE A 46 11.57 0.28 -18.82
C ILE A 46 12.98 0.10 -19.40
N VAL A 47 13.14 -0.81 -20.37
CA VAL A 47 14.45 -1.07 -20.99
C VAL A 47 14.98 0.16 -21.73
N GLU A 48 14.11 0.88 -22.46
CA GLU A 48 14.48 2.13 -23.14
C GLU A 48 14.96 3.19 -22.13
N GLN A 49 14.22 3.39 -21.01
CA GLN A 49 14.61 4.35 -19.98
C GLN A 49 15.89 3.91 -19.23
N ALA A 50 16.01 2.62 -18.92
CA ALA A 50 17.20 2.08 -18.29
C ALA A 50 18.44 2.30 -19.16
N ALA A 51 18.33 2.07 -20.47
CA ALA A 51 19.41 2.32 -21.42
C ALA A 51 19.76 3.81 -21.51
N ALA A 52 18.76 4.71 -21.57
CA ALA A 52 18.97 6.15 -21.62
C ALA A 52 19.68 6.70 -20.36
N LEU A 53 19.49 6.04 -19.21
CA LEU A 53 20.10 6.41 -17.93
C LEU A 53 21.39 5.61 -17.62
N ASP A 54 21.88 4.81 -18.58
CA ASP A 54 23.05 3.92 -18.43
C ASP A 54 22.94 2.96 -17.22
N PHE A 55 21.72 2.49 -16.94
CA PHE A 55 21.51 1.45 -15.94
C PHE A 55 21.93 0.07 -16.47
N LYS A 56 22.92 -0.50 -15.81
CA LYS A 56 23.43 -1.85 -16.08
C LYS A 56 23.32 -2.70 -14.81
N ASN A 57 23.02 -3.97 -14.93
CA ASN A 57 22.95 -4.90 -13.78
C ASN A 57 21.99 -4.41 -12.68
N TYR A 58 20.78 -4.02 -13.06
CA TYR A 58 19.81 -3.49 -12.14
C TYR A 58 19.04 -4.57 -11.38
N ILE A 59 18.53 -4.17 -10.21
CA ILE A 59 17.60 -4.94 -9.40
C ILE A 59 16.18 -4.47 -9.72
N HIS A 60 15.27 -5.41 -9.96
CA HIS A 60 13.85 -5.15 -10.17
C HIS A 60 13.09 -5.36 -8.86
N LEU A 61 12.59 -4.29 -8.27
CA LEU A 61 11.73 -4.33 -7.09
C LEU A 61 10.27 -4.10 -7.51
N ILE A 62 9.42 -5.08 -7.23
CA ILE A 62 7.98 -5.06 -7.48
C ILE A 62 7.29 -4.75 -6.17
N ASP A 63 6.77 -3.53 -6.00
CA ASP A 63 6.00 -3.14 -4.81
C ASP A 63 4.51 -3.41 -5.06
N THR A 64 4.03 -4.56 -4.61
CA THR A 64 2.61 -4.95 -4.55
C THR A 64 1.87 -5.07 -5.90
N ASP A 65 2.44 -4.62 -7.02
CA ASP A 65 1.77 -4.60 -8.34
C ASP A 65 1.79 -5.96 -9.04
N ILE A 66 0.81 -6.81 -8.73
CA ILE A 66 0.71 -8.17 -9.27
C ILE A 66 0.25 -8.24 -10.73
N TYR A 67 -0.40 -7.22 -11.27
CA TYR A 67 -0.91 -7.26 -12.65
C TYR A 67 0.11 -6.73 -13.66
N ARG A 68 0.66 -5.53 -13.41
CA ARG A 68 1.59 -4.89 -14.36
C ARG A 68 3.00 -5.46 -14.28
N SER A 69 3.32 -6.23 -13.23
CA SER A 69 4.67 -6.75 -13.00
C SER A 69 4.80 -8.27 -13.16
N ARG A 70 3.67 -9.01 -13.33
CA ARG A 70 3.68 -10.47 -13.33
C ARG A 70 4.69 -11.10 -14.32
N TYR A 71 4.85 -10.50 -15.48
CA TYR A 71 5.71 -11.01 -16.53
C TYR A 71 6.96 -10.14 -16.81
N LEU A 72 7.17 -9.06 -16.06
CA LEU A 72 8.27 -8.13 -16.34
C LEU A 72 9.63 -8.79 -16.26
N LYS A 73 9.88 -9.67 -15.28
CA LYS A 73 11.16 -10.39 -15.13
C LYS A 73 11.55 -11.12 -16.44
N GLU A 74 10.56 -11.70 -17.14
CA GLU A 74 10.76 -12.44 -18.39
C GLU A 74 11.25 -11.54 -19.55
N TYR A 75 10.94 -10.24 -19.50
CA TYR A 75 11.24 -9.29 -20.58
C TYR A 75 12.41 -8.36 -20.29
N ILE A 76 12.60 -7.97 -19.01
CA ILE A 76 13.62 -7.00 -18.64
C ILE A 76 14.92 -7.63 -18.16
N HIS A 77 14.93 -8.93 -17.88
CA HIS A 77 16.10 -9.73 -17.47
C HIS A 77 16.94 -9.04 -16.37
N PRO A 78 16.37 -8.71 -15.20
CA PRO A 78 17.12 -8.06 -14.14
C PRO A 78 18.12 -9.02 -13.50
N SER A 79 19.19 -8.50 -12.87
CA SER A 79 20.13 -9.32 -12.11
C SER A 79 19.47 -10.01 -10.93
N VAL A 80 18.52 -9.35 -10.29
CA VAL A 80 17.68 -9.87 -9.20
C VAL A 80 16.28 -9.27 -9.33
N SER A 81 15.25 -10.11 -9.19
CA SER A 81 13.85 -9.69 -9.11
C SER A 81 13.31 -9.94 -7.71
N ILE A 82 12.82 -8.89 -7.06
CA ILE A 82 12.28 -8.91 -5.71
C ILE A 82 10.80 -8.58 -5.77
N TYR A 83 9.95 -9.45 -5.22
CA TYR A 83 8.54 -9.14 -4.97
C TYR A 83 8.38 -8.69 -3.52
N TYR A 84 7.82 -7.48 -3.32
CA TYR A 84 7.50 -6.95 -2.00
C TYR A 84 5.99 -6.86 -1.82
N ARG A 85 5.42 -7.72 -0.95
CA ARG A 85 4.02 -7.67 -0.54
C ARG A 85 3.88 -6.70 0.63
N ARG A 86 3.46 -5.48 0.32
CA ARG A 86 3.23 -4.45 1.33
C ARG A 86 1.81 -4.47 1.87
N ASP A 87 0.83 -4.75 1.02
CA ASP A 87 -0.60 -4.69 1.34
C ASP A 87 -1.32 -6.00 0.97
N TYR A 88 -2.45 -6.26 1.63
CA TYR A 88 -3.36 -7.37 1.29
C TYR A 88 -4.27 -6.98 0.11
N VAL A 89 -3.67 -6.73 -1.05
CA VAL A 89 -4.40 -6.22 -2.22
C VAL A 89 -5.51 -7.14 -2.72
N ILE A 90 -5.37 -8.46 -2.55
CA ILE A 90 -6.41 -9.42 -2.92
C ILE A 90 -7.67 -9.34 -2.01
N GLY A 91 -7.63 -8.56 -0.94
CA GLY A 91 -8.80 -8.15 -0.18
C GLY A 91 -9.78 -7.32 -1.02
N GLU A 92 -9.28 -6.49 -1.91
CA GLU A 92 -10.07 -5.68 -2.82
C GLU A 92 -10.61 -6.49 -4.00
N ALA A 93 -11.91 -6.32 -4.33
CA ALA A 93 -12.59 -7.09 -5.39
C ALA A 93 -11.88 -7.01 -6.75
N TYR A 94 -11.34 -5.84 -7.09
CA TYR A 94 -10.58 -5.62 -8.33
C TYR A 94 -9.36 -6.55 -8.42
N TRP A 95 -8.58 -6.64 -7.36
CA TRP A 95 -7.37 -7.46 -7.33
C TRP A 95 -7.67 -8.93 -7.11
N ARG A 96 -8.71 -9.26 -6.35
CA ARG A 96 -9.10 -10.64 -6.00
C ARG A 96 -9.38 -11.48 -7.22
N ARG A 97 -10.02 -10.92 -8.25
CA ARG A 97 -10.50 -11.69 -9.42
C ARG A 97 -9.42 -12.51 -10.10
N HIS A 98 -8.25 -11.95 -10.29
CA HIS A 98 -7.12 -12.65 -10.89
C HIS A 98 -5.91 -12.75 -9.95
N GLY A 99 -5.84 -11.89 -8.94
CA GLY A 99 -4.71 -11.79 -8.02
C GLY A 99 -4.53 -13.03 -7.16
N THR A 100 -5.61 -13.68 -6.73
CA THR A 100 -5.54 -14.95 -5.98
C THR A 100 -4.72 -16.03 -6.70
N ARG A 101 -4.67 -15.98 -8.02
CA ARG A 101 -3.83 -16.88 -8.85
C ARG A 101 -2.49 -16.23 -9.19
N LEU A 102 -2.48 -14.98 -9.58
CA LEU A 102 -1.29 -14.31 -10.09
C LEU A 102 -0.27 -13.95 -9.01
N GLU A 103 -0.70 -13.66 -7.78
CA GLU A 103 0.23 -13.35 -6.70
C GLU A 103 1.12 -14.55 -6.33
N PRO A 104 0.58 -15.77 -6.14
CA PRO A 104 1.39 -16.97 -5.98
C PRO A 104 2.38 -17.22 -7.12
N GLU A 105 1.92 -17.03 -8.37
CA GLU A 105 2.78 -17.21 -9.55
C GLU A 105 3.89 -16.15 -9.59
N LEU A 106 3.61 -14.89 -9.20
CA LEU A 106 4.60 -13.83 -9.12
C LEU A 106 5.61 -14.11 -8.01
N ALA A 107 5.15 -14.50 -6.83
CA ALA A 107 6.02 -14.87 -5.72
C ALA A 107 6.95 -16.03 -6.08
N ALA A 108 6.42 -17.09 -6.73
CA ALA A 108 7.21 -18.23 -7.19
C ALA A 108 8.26 -17.85 -8.25
N SER A 109 7.99 -16.85 -9.09
CA SER A 109 8.89 -16.40 -10.14
C SER A 109 9.96 -15.42 -9.69
N ALA A 110 9.80 -14.78 -8.52
CA ALA A 110 10.77 -13.84 -7.95
C ALA A 110 11.99 -14.58 -7.41
N ASP A 111 13.16 -13.93 -7.40
CA ASP A 111 14.37 -14.47 -6.78
C ASP A 111 14.31 -14.34 -5.27
N LEU A 112 13.62 -13.29 -4.81
CA LEU A 112 13.42 -12.97 -3.40
C LEU A 112 12.01 -12.41 -3.19
N VAL A 113 11.35 -12.80 -2.11
CA VAL A 113 10.08 -12.23 -1.68
C VAL A 113 10.25 -11.54 -0.33
N LEU A 114 9.75 -10.32 -0.23
CA LEU A 114 9.68 -9.55 1.00
C LEU A 114 8.22 -9.30 1.38
N ALA A 115 7.92 -9.27 2.66
CA ALA A 115 6.59 -8.95 3.16
C ALA A 115 6.66 -8.05 4.38
N ASN A 116 5.74 -7.11 4.52
CA ASN A 116 5.74 -6.16 5.64
C ASN A 116 5.20 -6.73 6.97
N SER A 117 4.87 -8.02 6.99
CA SER A 117 4.47 -8.72 8.21
C SER A 117 4.89 -10.18 8.20
N THR A 118 5.09 -10.74 9.37
CA THR A 118 5.37 -12.18 9.56
C THR A 118 4.25 -13.06 9.01
N ARG A 119 2.98 -12.63 9.13
CA ARG A 119 1.83 -13.33 8.56
C ARG A 119 1.92 -13.41 7.04
N PHE A 120 2.17 -12.29 6.36
CA PHE A 120 2.27 -12.27 4.90
C PHE A 120 3.49 -13.06 4.41
N ALA A 121 4.60 -13.00 5.15
CA ALA A 121 5.77 -13.82 4.82
C ALA A 121 5.45 -15.32 4.92
N ALA A 122 4.78 -15.76 6.00
CA ALA A 122 4.38 -17.16 6.16
C ALA A 122 3.45 -17.64 5.05
N GLU A 123 2.47 -16.81 4.62
CA GLU A 123 1.58 -17.13 3.50
C GLU A 123 2.34 -17.31 2.18
N LEU A 124 3.33 -16.46 1.89
CA LEU A 124 4.07 -16.48 0.63
C LEU A 124 5.24 -17.50 0.63
N GLN A 125 5.69 -17.92 1.79
CA GLN A 125 6.78 -18.92 1.92
C GLN A 125 6.40 -20.26 1.29
N ALA A 126 5.10 -20.58 1.21
CA ALA A 126 4.61 -21.77 0.50
C ALA A 126 4.91 -21.73 -1.01
N TYR A 127 5.13 -20.56 -1.59
CA TYR A 127 5.38 -20.36 -3.02
C TYR A 127 6.84 -20.03 -3.33
N ASN A 128 7.55 -19.41 -2.38
CA ASN A 128 8.96 -19.07 -2.53
C ASN A 128 9.70 -19.25 -1.20
N PRO A 129 10.65 -20.19 -1.09
CA PRO A 129 11.41 -20.43 0.13
C PRO A 129 12.30 -19.23 0.54
N HIS A 130 12.64 -18.35 -0.41
CA HIS A 130 13.39 -17.12 -0.16
C HIS A 130 12.45 -15.95 0.21
N THR A 131 11.51 -16.20 1.13
CA THR A 131 10.55 -15.20 1.62
C THR A 131 10.94 -14.75 3.02
N TYR A 132 11.06 -13.41 3.21
CA TYR A 132 11.49 -12.82 4.47
C TYR A 132 10.54 -11.70 4.91
N PRO A 133 10.21 -11.64 6.22
CA PRO A 133 9.50 -10.48 6.75
C PRO A 133 10.46 -9.29 6.85
N ILE A 134 9.99 -8.12 6.38
CA ILE A 134 10.60 -6.83 6.65
C ILE A 134 9.52 -5.94 7.23
N GLU A 135 9.74 -5.44 8.43
CA GLU A 135 8.75 -4.61 9.10
C GLU A 135 8.65 -3.22 8.46
N THR A 136 7.50 -2.57 8.63
CA THR A 136 7.31 -1.19 8.20
C THR A 136 8.10 -0.26 9.11
N GLY A 137 9.03 0.49 8.53
CA GLY A 137 9.84 1.45 9.26
C GLY A 137 9.04 2.70 9.65
N VAL A 138 9.48 3.36 10.73
CA VAL A 138 8.97 4.65 11.18
C VAL A 138 10.08 5.70 11.21
N ASN A 139 9.73 6.94 10.93
CA ASN A 139 10.68 8.05 11.06
C ASN A 139 10.88 8.43 12.55
N LEU A 140 11.89 7.85 13.19
CA LEU A 140 12.19 8.08 14.60
C LEU A 140 12.61 9.52 14.93
N LYS A 141 13.03 10.32 13.94
CA LYS A 141 13.28 11.76 14.16
C LYS A 141 11.97 12.53 14.32
N LEU A 142 10.92 12.10 13.60
CA LEU A 142 9.60 12.69 13.67
C LEU A 142 8.79 12.11 14.84
N TYR A 143 8.75 10.79 14.96
CA TYR A 143 8.03 10.07 16.03
C TYR A 143 9.01 9.64 17.13
N ASN A 144 9.46 10.61 17.93
CA ASN A 144 10.43 10.36 18.99
C ASN A 144 9.71 10.29 20.35
N PRO A 145 9.67 9.09 21.01
CA PRO A 145 8.97 8.92 22.28
C PRO A 145 9.57 9.73 23.44
N ALA A 146 10.82 10.17 23.31
CA ALA A 146 11.45 11.04 24.31
C ALA A 146 11.11 12.53 24.14
N LYS A 147 10.53 12.91 23.00
CA LYS A 147 10.13 14.30 22.72
C LYS A 147 8.74 14.56 23.27
N LYS A 148 8.58 15.64 24.00
CA LYS A 148 7.25 16.15 24.35
C LYS A 148 6.74 17.00 23.20
N TYR A 149 5.54 16.68 22.74
CA TYR A 149 4.82 17.45 21.72
C TYR A 149 3.75 18.29 22.41
N GLU A 150 3.54 19.49 21.88
CA GLU A 150 2.44 20.35 22.34
C GLU A 150 1.12 19.81 21.78
N THR A 151 0.08 19.81 22.61
CA THR A 151 -1.25 19.40 22.14
C THR A 151 -1.73 20.38 21.05
N PRO A 152 -2.12 19.92 19.86
CA PRO A 152 -2.63 20.78 18.80
C PRO A 152 -3.81 21.63 19.27
N GLY A 153 -3.92 22.87 18.73
CA GLY A 153 -4.94 23.82 19.16
C GLY A 153 -6.38 23.28 19.01
N ASP A 154 -6.63 22.50 17.98
CA ASP A 154 -7.94 21.87 17.71
C ASP A 154 -8.23 20.62 18.58
N MET A 155 -7.29 20.24 19.44
CA MET A 155 -7.43 19.13 20.39
C MET A 155 -7.37 19.56 21.86
N GLN A 156 -7.09 20.86 22.17
CA GLN A 156 -6.89 21.33 23.52
C GLN A 156 -8.14 21.21 24.41
N ASP A 157 -9.31 21.45 23.83
CA ASP A 157 -10.60 21.43 24.55
C ASP A 157 -11.30 20.05 24.48
N ILE A 158 -10.67 19.03 23.86
CA ILE A 158 -11.25 17.69 23.79
C ILE A 158 -11.07 16.97 25.14
N PRO A 159 -12.18 16.52 25.77
CA PRO A 159 -12.12 15.81 27.05
C PRO A 159 -11.28 14.53 26.96
N ARG A 160 -10.55 14.23 28.02
CA ARG A 160 -9.76 13.00 28.12
C ARG A 160 -10.51 11.93 28.93
N PRO A 161 -10.28 10.62 28.68
CA PRO A 161 -9.27 10.06 27.76
C PRO A 161 -9.67 10.13 26.30
N ILE A 162 -8.66 10.24 25.40
CA ILE A 162 -8.82 10.30 23.97
C ILE A 162 -8.45 8.96 23.34
N ILE A 163 -9.29 8.44 22.45
CA ILE A 163 -9.02 7.33 21.55
C ILE A 163 -8.88 7.92 20.14
N GLY A 164 -7.67 7.86 19.57
CA GLY A 164 -7.34 8.44 18.27
C GLY A 164 -7.33 7.41 17.14
N TYR A 165 -7.84 7.80 15.98
CA TYR A 165 -7.59 7.15 14.70
C TYR A 165 -6.91 8.15 13.76
N MET A 166 -5.78 7.73 13.16
CA MET A 166 -5.04 8.54 12.20
C MET A 166 -4.90 7.77 10.89
N GLY A 167 -5.44 8.33 9.81
CA GLY A 167 -5.41 7.72 8.48
C GLY A 167 -6.57 8.17 7.60
N THR A 168 -6.69 7.57 6.42
CA THR A 168 -7.84 7.82 5.56
C THR A 168 -9.11 7.22 6.16
N ILE A 169 -10.08 8.08 6.46
CA ILE A 169 -11.37 7.70 7.03
C ILE A 169 -12.29 7.35 5.88
N ASN A 170 -12.35 6.07 5.53
CA ASN A 170 -13.15 5.61 4.42
C ASN A 170 -13.95 4.34 4.74
N SER A 171 -15.07 4.20 4.05
CA SER A 171 -16.05 3.13 4.22
C SER A 171 -15.56 1.75 3.78
N THR A 172 -14.44 1.66 3.06
CA THR A 172 -13.85 0.36 2.66
C THR A 172 -12.93 -0.21 3.74
N ARG A 173 -12.44 0.62 4.66
CA ARG A 173 -11.51 0.24 5.72
C ARG A 173 -12.12 0.27 7.11
N LEU A 174 -13.10 1.17 7.32
CA LEU A 174 -13.73 1.39 8.61
C LEU A 174 -15.19 0.96 8.56
N ASP A 175 -15.60 0.13 9.50
CA ASP A 175 -17.00 -0.21 9.72
C ASP A 175 -17.67 0.91 10.52
N GLY A 176 -18.40 1.77 9.81
CA GLY A 176 -19.05 2.93 10.40
C GLY A 176 -20.17 2.56 11.40
N ASP A 177 -20.83 1.44 11.23
CA ASP A 177 -21.88 0.99 12.17
C ASP A 177 -21.28 0.45 13.45
N LEU A 178 -20.19 -0.32 13.36
CA LEU A 178 -19.44 -0.78 14.52
C LEU A 178 -18.87 0.40 15.31
N LEU A 179 -18.25 1.37 14.62
CA LEU A 179 -17.72 2.57 15.26
C LEU A 179 -18.83 3.38 15.96
N TYR A 180 -20.00 3.54 15.31
CA TYR A 180 -21.12 4.22 15.95
C TYR A 180 -21.56 3.52 17.25
N GLN A 181 -21.64 2.19 17.24
CA GLN A 181 -21.97 1.41 18.43
C GLN A 181 -20.95 1.59 19.55
N ILE A 182 -19.67 1.50 19.24
CA ILE A 182 -18.59 1.67 20.22
C ILE A 182 -18.64 3.06 20.83
N ILE A 183 -18.70 4.11 20.01
CA ILE A 183 -18.65 5.50 20.45
C ILE A 183 -19.88 5.86 21.29
N SER A 184 -21.07 5.43 20.86
CA SER A 184 -22.32 5.69 21.60
C SER A 184 -22.38 5.01 22.97
N GLN A 185 -21.74 3.83 23.12
CA GLN A 185 -21.66 3.10 24.37
C GLN A 185 -20.58 3.60 25.33
N ARG A 186 -19.69 4.45 24.85
CA ARG A 186 -18.55 4.96 25.64
C ARG A 186 -18.53 6.49 25.67
N PRO A 187 -19.54 7.11 26.29
CA PRO A 187 -19.61 8.57 26.43
C PRO A 187 -18.48 9.13 27.33
N ASP A 188 -17.83 8.28 28.09
CA ASP A 188 -16.68 8.57 28.96
C ASP A 188 -15.35 8.76 28.20
N TYR A 189 -15.31 8.42 26.90
CA TYR A 189 -14.16 8.65 26.03
C TYR A 189 -14.46 9.64 24.91
N SER A 190 -13.45 10.39 24.51
CA SER A 190 -13.47 11.17 23.28
C SER A 190 -12.80 10.39 22.16
N PHE A 191 -13.47 10.29 20.99
CA PHE A 191 -12.95 9.60 19.82
C PHE A 191 -12.54 10.62 18.76
N VAL A 192 -11.24 10.69 18.45
CA VAL A 192 -10.66 11.68 17.53
C VAL A 192 -10.24 11.00 16.23
N PHE A 193 -10.77 11.47 15.12
CA PHE A 193 -10.47 11.00 13.79
C PHE A 193 -9.68 12.06 13.04
N THR A 194 -8.42 11.72 12.65
CA THR A 194 -7.51 12.61 11.93
C THR A 194 -7.21 12.03 10.54
N GLY A 195 -7.60 12.75 9.50
CA GLY A 195 -7.37 12.37 8.11
C GLY A 195 -8.49 12.79 7.16
N PRO A 196 -8.32 12.56 5.84
CA PRO A 196 -9.36 12.85 4.87
C PRO A 196 -10.48 11.79 4.93
N GLU A 197 -11.72 12.25 4.75
CA GLU A 197 -12.92 11.41 4.72
C GLU A 197 -13.40 11.19 3.28
N ASP A 198 -13.96 10.00 2.99
CA ASP A 198 -14.73 9.79 1.78
C ASP A 198 -16.17 10.36 1.90
N ASP A 199 -16.87 10.47 0.77
CA ASP A 199 -18.21 11.07 0.75
C ASP A 199 -19.26 10.20 1.47
N ILE A 200 -19.03 8.91 1.61
CA ILE A 200 -19.91 7.99 2.34
C ILE A 200 -19.72 8.19 3.84
N PHE A 201 -18.47 8.26 4.30
CA PHE A 201 -18.16 8.40 5.70
C PHE A 201 -18.57 9.76 6.26
N ARG A 202 -18.42 10.85 5.48
CA ARG A 202 -18.93 12.19 5.84
C ARG A 202 -20.43 12.22 6.16
N ARG A 203 -21.21 11.31 5.60
CA ARG A 203 -22.65 11.19 5.84
C ARG A 203 -22.99 10.17 6.93
N ASN A 204 -21.99 9.56 7.54
CA ASN A 204 -22.19 8.56 8.58
C ASN A 204 -22.74 9.21 9.85
N ARG A 205 -23.64 8.50 10.52
CA ARG A 205 -24.28 8.94 11.79
C ARG A 205 -23.29 9.16 12.94
N ILE A 206 -22.04 8.72 12.83
CA ILE A 206 -20.98 9.00 13.82
C ILE A 206 -20.82 10.51 14.04
N HIS A 207 -20.98 11.32 12.99
CA HIS A 207 -20.91 12.79 13.08
C HIS A 207 -21.99 13.41 13.98
N SER A 208 -23.05 12.69 14.35
CA SER A 208 -24.06 13.15 15.30
C SER A 208 -23.68 12.93 16.77
N LEU A 209 -22.62 12.19 17.03
CA LEU A 209 -22.17 11.85 18.39
C LEU A 209 -21.32 12.97 18.98
N LYS A 210 -21.66 13.41 20.22
CA LYS A 210 -21.00 14.54 20.89
C LYS A 210 -19.55 14.26 21.29
N ASN A 211 -19.18 13.00 21.39
CA ASN A 211 -17.84 12.55 21.76
C ASN A 211 -17.02 12.01 20.56
N ALA A 212 -17.47 12.28 19.32
CA ALA A 212 -16.72 12.03 18.10
C ALA A 212 -16.21 13.36 17.50
N TYR A 213 -14.92 13.47 17.29
CA TYR A 213 -14.24 14.68 16.83
C TYR A 213 -13.48 14.38 15.55
N PHE A 214 -13.56 15.29 14.57
CA PHE A 214 -12.93 15.14 13.25
C PHE A 214 -12.00 16.34 13.03
N THR A 215 -10.69 16.10 13.07
CA THR A 215 -9.67 17.15 12.93
C THR A 215 -9.21 17.40 11.51
N GLY A 216 -9.74 16.61 10.55
CA GLY A 216 -9.39 16.73 9.14
C GLY A 216 -7.98 16.27 8.83
N GLN A 217 -7.53 16.58 7.61
CA GLN A 217 -6.19 16.21 7.16
C GLN A 217 -5.13 17.11 7.78
N LYS A 218 -4.08 16.51 8.35
CA LYS A 218 -2.92 17.19 8.92
C LYS A 218 -1.69 16.98 8.05
N LYS A 219 -0.70 17.86 8.18
CA LYS A 219 0.63 17.63 7.60
C LYS A 219 1.37 16.56 8.38
N VAL A 220 2.32 15.90 7.71
CA VAL A 220 3.06 14.76 8.31
C VAL A 220 3.84 15.17 9.56
N ASP A 221 4.35 16.40 9.60
CA ASP A 221 5.09 16.96 10.74
C ASP A 221 4.21 17.35 11.93
N GLU A 222 2.89 17.50 11.73
CA GLU A 222 1.91 17.78 12.79
C GLU A 222 1.36 16.50 13.46
N LEU A 223 1.51 15.32 12.81
CA LEU A 223 0.90 14.07 13.27
C LEU A 223 1.45 13.51 14.61
N PRO A 224 2.70 13.77 15.02
CA PRO A 224 3.23 13.24 16.29
C PRO A 224 2.73 13.94 17.54
N ALA A 225 1.98 15.06 17.39
CA ALA A 225 1.54 15.92 18.50
C ALA A 225 0.23 15.44 19.17
#